data_ff4c1947031f4f474f903a39737a88f7
#
_entry.id   ff4c1947031f4f474f903a39737a88f7
#
_cell.length_a   1.000
_cell.length_b   1.000
_cell.length_c   1.000
_cell.angle_alpha   90.00
_cell.angle_beta   90.00
_cell.angle_gamma   90.00
#
_symmetry.space_group_name_H-M   'P 1'
#
loop_
_entity.id
_entity.type
_entity.pdbx_description
1 polymer ?
#
loop_
_entity_poly.entity_id
_entity_poly.type
_entity_poly.pdbx_seq_one_letter_code
_entity_poly.pdbx_strand_id
1 'polypeptide(L)'
;MLIRKAISTDIPGILNLLLQVDMVHHNGRPDLFKGPATKYNAEELLKIIKDSMTPVFVCVDKEKVLGHAFCIHKQVVGDPVLTDIKTLYIDDICVDENNRGKHIGKLLYEHVLEYAKKSGFYNITLNVWTCNPSAIKFYESLGLKPQKICMETIL
;
A
#
# COMPACT_ATOMS: atom_id res chain seq x y z
N MET A 1 -18.85 6.94 3.54
CA MET A 1 -17.42 6.52 3.47
C MET A 1 -16.54 7.55 4.14
N LEU A 2 -15.58 7.13 4.93
CA LEU A 2 -14.62 7.96 5.64
C LEU A 2 -13.22 7.38 5.48
N ILE A 3 -12.20 8.23 5.23
CA ILE A 3 -10.80 7.84 5.27
C ILE A 3 -10.18 8.38 6.54
N ARG A 4 -9.50 7.52 7.27
CA ARG A 4 -8.84 7.84 8.54
C ARG A 4 -7.67 6.90 8.81
N LYS A 5 -6.87 7.19 9.81
CA LYS A 5 -5.88 6.23 10.33
C LYS A 5 -6.59 4.97 10.84
N ALA A 6 -5.96 3.82 10.61
CA ALA A 6 -6.44 2.54 11.11
C ALA A 6 -6.36 2.49 12.64
N ILE A 7 -7.30 1.76 13.22
CA ILE A 7 -7.36 1.44 14.66
C ILE A 7 -7.44 -0.07 14.84
N SER A 8 -7.25 -0.56 16.06
CA SER A 8 -7.20 -1.99 16.34
C SER A 8 -8.44 -2.77 15.90
N THR A 9 -9.62 -2.16 15.95
CA THR A 9 -10.87 -2.79 15.50
C THR A 9 -10.97 -3.00 13.99
N ASP A 10 -10.09 -2.35 13.19
CA ASP A 10 -10.06 -2.53 11.74
C ASP A 10 -9.26 -3.79 11.32
N ILE A 11 -8.50 -4.39 12.24
CA ILE A 11 -7.59 -5.51 11.94
C ILE A 11 -8.28 -6.66 11.20
N PRO A 12 -9.46 -7.17 11.61
CA PRO A 12 -10.11 -8.24 10.86
C PRO A 12 -10.42 -7.87 9.40
N GLY A 13 -10.88 -6.64 9.16
CA GLY A 13 -11.15 -6.15 7.81
C GLY A 13 -9.87 -5.98 6.98
N ILE A 14 -8.80 -5.51 7.58
CA ILE A 14 -7.47 -5.38 6.94
C ILE A 14 -6.93 -6.77 6.57
N LEU A 15 -7.03 -7.76 7.45
CA LEU A 15 -6.58 -9.13 7.16
C LEU A 15 -7.32 -9.73 5.96
N ASN A 16 -8.62 -9.50 5.83
CA ASN A 16 -9.38 -9.94 4.67
C ASN A 16 -8.87 -9.28 3.37
N LEU A 17 -8.53 -8.00 3.39
CA LEU A 17 -7.98 -7.31 2.23
C LEU A 17 -6.56 -7.78 1.88
N LEU A 18 -5.72 -8.06 2.88
CA LEU A 18 -4.38 -8.64 2.67
C LEU A 18 -4.47 -10.00 2.00
N LEU A 19 -5.45 -10.83 2.36
CA LEU A 19 -5.69 -12.10 1.69
C LEU A 19 -6.09 -11.91 0.22
N GLN A 20 -6.96 -10.93 -0.08
CA GLN A 20 -7.38 -10.63 -1.45
C GLN A 20 -6.20 -10.18 -2.32
N VAL A 21 -5.33 -9.29 -1.83
CA VAL A 21 -4.18 -8.80 -2.60
C VAL A 21 -3.12 -9.88 -2.79
N ASP A 22 -2.90 -10.74 -1.78
CA ASP A 22 -2.01 -11.89 -1.90
C ASP A 22 -2.46 -12.82 -3.03
N MET A 23 -3.76 -13.11 -3.13
CA MET A 23 -4.29 -13.97 -4.19
C MET A 23 -4.11 -13.38 -5.59
N VAL A 24 -4.16 -12.05 -5.74
CA VAL A 24 -3.83 -11.41 -7.02
C VAL A 24 -2.37 -11.67 -7.40
N HIS A 25 -1.44 -11.52 -6.47
CA HIS A 25 -0.02 -11.79 -6.70
C HIS A 25 0.26 -13.29 -6.92
N HIS A 26 -0.34 -14.15 -6.09
CA HIS A 26 -0.20 -15.61 -6.23
C HIS A 26 -0.71 -16.10 -7.60
N ASN A 27 -1.86 -15.61 -8.05
CA ASN A 27 -2.41 -15.98 -9.36
C ASN A 27 -1.53 -15.49 -10.52
N GLY A 28 -0.88 -14.33 -10.37
CA GLY A 28 0.03 -13.77 -11.38
C GLY A 28 1.41 -14.42 -11.40
N ARG A 29 1.97 -14.72 -10.22
CA ARG A 29 3.32 -15.28 -10.04
C ARG A 29 3.31 -16.34 -8.92
N PRO A 30 2.71 -17.52 -9.15
CA PRO A 30 2.63 -18.59 -8.14
C PRO A 30 4.00 -19.16 -7.77
N ASP A 31 5.01 -18.94 -8.59
CA ASP A 31 6.41 -19.26 -8.32
C ASP A 31 7.05 -18.36 -7.25
N LEU A 32 6.57 -17.15 -7.09
CA LEU A 32 7.07 -16.17 -6.11
C LEU A 32 6.19 -16.02 -4.87
N PHE A 33 4.89 -16.16 -5.02
CA PHE A 33 3.93 -15.92 -3.96
C PHE A 33 3.23 -17.17 -3.50
N LYS A 34 3.28 -17.44 -2.20
CA LYS A 34 2.42 -18.45 -1.57
C LYS A 34 0.96 -17.98 -1.61
N GLY A 35 0.03 -18.91 -1.64
CA GLY A 35 -1.38 -18.57 -1.56
C GLY A 35 -2.25 -19.76 -1.09
N PRO A 36 -3.32 -19.51 -0.33
CA PRO A 36 -3.66 -18.21 0.28
C PRO A 36 -2.73 -17.83 1.45
N ALA A 37 -2.40 -16.55 1.59
CA ALA A 37 -1.55 -16.03 2.66
C ALA A 37 -1.89 -14.57 3.00
N THR A 38 -1.44 -14.10 4.15
CA THR A 38 -1.46 -12.70 4.53
C THR A 38 -0.04 -12.23 4.86
N LYS A 39 0.34 -11.05 4.39
CA LYS A 39 1.67 -10.47 4.62
C LYS A 39 1.97 -10.27 6.10
N TYR A 40 0.94 -9.95 6.89
CA TYR A 40 1.01 -9.69 8.31
C TYR A 40 -0.06 -10.48 9.06
N ASN A 41 0.23 -10.88 10.30
CA ASN A 41 -0.77 -11.42 11.23
C ASN A 41 -1.36 -10.30 12.10
N ALA A 42 -2.36 -10.62 12.93
CA ALA A 42 -3.07 -9.64 13.76
C ALA A 42 -2.15 -8.95 14.78
N GLU A 43 -1.18 -9.67 15.38
CA GLU A 43 -0.23 -9.12 16.34
C GLU A 43 0.74 -8.14 15.68
N GLU A 44 1.25 -8.48 14.49
CA GLU A 44 2.10 -7.61 13.69
C GLU A 44 1.36 -6.35 13.26
N LEU A 45 0.11 -6.47 12.80
CA LEU A 45 -0.74 -5.34 12.43
C LEU A 45 -0.98 -4.39 13.59
N LEU A 46 -1.18 -4.92 14.81
CA LEU A 46 -1.36 -4.08 16.00
C LEU A 46 -0.11 -3.23 16.28
N LYS A 47 1.10 -3.79 16.08
CA LYS A 47 2.37 -3.07 16.21
C LYS A 47 2.50 -2.00 15.11
N ILE A 48 2.22 -2.36 13.86
CA ILE A 48 2.30 -1.45 12.70
C ILE A 48 1.37 -0.25 12.88
N ILE A 49 0.12 -0.47 13.29
CA ILE A 49 -0.88 0.60 13.48
C ILE A 49 -0.45 1.59 14.57
N LYS A 50 0.27 1.12 15.59
CA LYS A 50 0.75 1.97 16.69
C LYS A 50 2.02 2.73 16.37
N ASP A 51 2.77 2.34 15.34
CA ASP A 51 4.03 2.95 14.96
C ASP A 51 3.78 4.17 14.06
N SER A 52 4.24 5.34 14.48
CA SER A 52 4.14 6.58 13.70
C SER A 52 4.95 6.56 12.39
N MET A 53 5.95 5.68 12.28
CA MET A 53 6.78 5.52 11.08
C MET A 53 6.14 4.62 10.03
N THR A 54 5.06 3.93 10.37
CA THR A 54 4.33 3.03 9.48
C THR A 54 2.83 3.35 9.47
N PRO A 55 2.43 4.58 9.05
CA PRO A 55 1.03 4.95 9.08
C PRO A 55 0.19 4.08 8.15
N VAL A 56 -0.93 3.59 8.67
CA VAL A 56 -1.94 2.83 7.93
C VAL A 56 -3.22 3.64 7.85
N PHE A 57 -3.73 3.81 6.64
CA PHE A 57 -5.01 4.47 6.38
C PHE A 57 -6.04 3.46 5.91
N VAL A 58 -7.27 3.64 6.34
CA VAL A 58 -8.41 2.81 5.93
C VAL A 58 -9.53 3.67 5.37
N CYS A 59 -10.21 3.14 4.37
CA CYS A 59 -11.50 3.63 3.92
C CYS A 59 -12.57 2.77 4.56
N VAL A 60 -13.45 3.39 5.34
CA VAL A 60 -14.52 2.68 6.06
C VAL A 60 -15.89 3.20 5.69
N ASP A 61 -16.86 2.29 5.64
CA ASP A 61 -18.29 2.63 5.59
C ASP A 61 -18.98 1.96 6.77
N LYS A 62 -19.51 2.80 7.67
CA LYS A 62 -19.95 2.34 9.01
C LYS A 62 -18.76 1.67 9.71
N GLU A 63 -18.85 0.35 9.98
CA GLU A 63 -17.80 -0.43 10.63
C GLU A 63 -17.02 -1.33 9.65
N LYS A 64 -17.38 -1.32 8.36
CA LYS A 64 -16.74 -2.16 7.34
C LYS A 64 -15.54 -1.46 6.72
N VAL A 65 -14.38 -2.11 6.73
CA VAL A 65 -13.18 -1.69 6.00
C VAL A 65 -13.36 -2.05 4.52
N LEU A 66 -13.33 -1.03 3.66
CA LEU A 66 -13.49 -1.17 2.21
C LEU A 66 -12.17 -1.09 1.45
N GLY A 67 -11.14 -0.61 2.09
CA GLY A 67 -9.80 -0.50 1.51
C GLY A 67 -8.80 0.00 2.54
N HIS A 68 -7.52 -0.22 2.27
CA HIS A 68 -6.41 0.25 3.10
C HIS A 68 -5.26 0.78 2.26
N ALA A 69 -4.40 1.57 2.89
CA ALA A 69 -3.09 1.95 2.38
C ALA A 69 -2.07 1.85 3.53
N PHE A 70 -1.06 1.00 3.35
CA PHE A 70 0.09 0.88 4.24
C PHE A 70 1.21 1.77 3.73
N CYS A 71 1.74 2.62 4.59
CA CYS A 71 2.83 3.52 4.25
C CYS A 71 4.01 3.32 5.20
N ILE A 72 5.20 3.59 4.72
CA ILE A 72 6.44 3.52 5.49
C ILE A 72 7.22 4.81 5.26
N HIS A 73 7.63 5.47 6.34
CA HIS A 73 8.58 6.58 6.27
C HIS A 73 9.97 6.04 5.94
N LYS A 74 10.57 6.50 4.85
CA LYS A 74 11.92 6.13 4.44
C LYS A 74 12.78 7.37 4.29
N GLN A 75 13.96 7.33 4.91
CA GLN A 75 14.98 8.36 4.78
C GLN A 75 16.34 7.73 5.03
N VAL A 76 17.31 8.00 4.17
CA VAL A 76 18.69 7.65 4.37
C VAL A 76 19.45 8.94 4.64
N VAL A 77 20.08 9.04 5.81
CA VAL A 77 20.82 10.24 6.25
C VAL A 77 22.32 9.97 6.24
N GLY A 78 23.09 10.88 5.67
CA GLY A 78 24.55 10.76 5.64
C GLY A 78 25.09 9.68 4.71
N ASP A 79 24.30 9.22 3.73
CA ASP A 79 24.76 8.26 2.74
C ASP A 79 25.78 8.92 1.78
N PRO A 80 26.86 8.22 1.38
CA PRO A 80 27.88 8.80 0.49
C PRO A 80 27.38 9.06 -0.94
N VAL A 81 26.25 8.48 -1.36
CA VAL A 81 25.72 8.59 -2.73
C VAL A 81 24.32 9.18 -2.77
N LEU A 82 23.46 8.80 -1.83
CA LEU A 82 22.05 9.23 -1.77
C LEU A 82 21.90 10.51 -0.95
N THR A 83 21.01 11.39 -1.39
CA THR A 83 20.61 12.59 -0.64
C THR A 83 19.67 12.24 0.51
N ASP A 84 19.54 13.14 1.49
CA ASP A 84 18.73 12.94 2.71
C ASP A 84 17.23 13.17 2.50
N ILE A 85 16.71 12.93 1.31
CA ILE A 85 15.27 13.12 1.04
C ILE A 85 14.41 12.16 1.85
N LYS A 86 13.26 12.66 2.29
CA LYS A 86 12.21 11.85 2.92
C LYS A 86 11.28 11.30 1.85
N THR A 87 11.14 9.99 1.80
CA THR A 87 10.22 9.29 0.91
C THR A 87 9.10 8.64 1.73
N LEU A 88 7.85 8.83 1.32
CA LEU A 88 6.74 8.03 1.81
C LEU A 88 6.56 6.84 0.85
N TYR A 89 6.89 5.64 1.33
CA TYR A 89 6.73 4.42 0.56
C TYR A 89 5.35 3.81 0.82
N ILE A 90 4.58 3.58 -0.24
CA ILE A 90 3.34 2.80 -0.16
C ILE A 90 3.70 1.34 -0.29
N ASP A 91 3.64 0.62 0.84
CA ASP A 91 3.95 -0.80 0.92
C ASP A 91 2.82 -1.68 0.36
N ASP A 92 1.58 -1.25 0.56
CA ASP A 92 0.39 -1.88 0.01
C ASP A 92 -0.77 -0.90 -0.09
N ILE A 93 -1.58 -1.02 -1.13
CA ILE A 93 -2.87 -0.36 -1.27
C ILE A 93 -3.85 -1.33 -1.90
N CYS A 94 -4.95 -1.57 -1.22
CA CYS A 94 -5.96 -2.55 -1.64
C CYS A 94 -7.36 -2.01 -1.43
N VAL A 95 -8.24 -2.36 -2.35
CA VAL A 95 -9.69 -2.11 -2.26
C VAL A 95 -10.42 -3.44 -2.34
N ASP A 96 -11.37 -3.66 -1.44
CA ASP A 96 -12.25 -4.83 -1.43
C ASP A 96 -12.83 -5.08 -2.83
N GLU A 97 -12.69 -6.30 -3.33
CA GLU A 97 -13.09 -6.69 -4.69
C GLU A 97 -14.54 -6.35 -5.01
N ASN A 98 -15.44 -6.46 -4.03
CA ASN A 98 -16.87 -6.15 -4.16
C ASN A 98 -17.16 -4.63 -4.15
N ASN A 99 -16.15 -3.81 -3.91
CA ASN A 99 -16.25 -2.36 -3.82
C ASN A 99 -15.37 -1.61 -4.83
N ARG A 100 -14.77 -2.32 -5.76
CA ARG A 100 -14.01 -1.72 -6.87
C ARG A 100 -14.92 -0.89 -7.78
N GLY A 101 -14.35 0.03 -8.54
CA GLY A 101 -15.11 0.95 -9.41
C GLY A 101 -15.78 2.12 -8.69
N LYS A 102 -15.71 2.20 -7.36
CA LYS A 102 -16.30 3.28 -6.55
C LYS A 102 -15.28 4.38 -6.17
N HIS A 103 -14.17 4.46 -6.88
CA HIS A 103 -13.08 5.44 -6.68
C HIS A 103 -12.38 5.37 -5.30
N ILE A 104 -12.58 4.31 -4.52
CA ILE A 104 -11.99 4.16 -3.17
C ILE A 104 -10.47 4.20 -3.22
N GLY A 105 -9.85 3.51 -4.17
CA GLY A 105 -8.39 3.53 -4.34
C GLY A 105 -7.85 4.93 -4.62
N LYS A 106 -8.55 5.72 -5.45
CA LYS A 106 -8.20 7.11 -5.73
C LYS A 106 -8.29 7.96 -4.46
N LEU A 107 -9.37 7.84 -3.71
CA LEU A 107 -9.58 8.58 -2.47
C LEU A 107 -8.51 8.23 -1.41
N LEU A 108 -8.14 6.95 -1.28
CA LEU A 108 -7.05 6.52 -0.41
C LEU A 108 -5.71 7.14 -0.84
N TYR A 109 -5.40 7.09 -2.12
CA TYR A 109 -4.16 7.68 -2.64
C TYR A 109 -4.12 9.21 -2.44
N GLU A 110 -5.21 9.92 -2.71
CA GLU A 110 -5.31 11.37 -2.49
C GLU A 110 -5.11 11.71 -1.01
N HIS A 111 -5.64 10.91 -0.09
CA HIS A 111 -5.40 11.08 1.34
C HIS A 111 -3.92 10.87 1.72
N VAL A 112 -3.28 9.83 1.17
CA VAL A 112 -1.84 9.59 1.36
C VAL A 112 -1.01 10.73 0.79
N LEU A 113 -1.37 11.24 -0.38
CA LEU A 113 -0.69 12.37 -1.04
C LEU A 113 -0.77 13.64 -0.18
N GLU A 114 -1.94 13.93 0.38
CA GLU A 114 -2.13 15.06 1.27
C GLU A 114 -1.33 14.91 2.57
N TYR A 115 -1.35 13.72 3.16
CA TYR A 115 -0.52 13.39 4.32
C TYR A 115 0.96 13.60 4.03
N ALA A 116 1.46 13.11 2.89
CA ALA A 116 2.86 13.26 2.49
C ALA A 116 3.25 14.73 2.35
N LYS A 117 2.43 15.53 1.69
CA LYS A 117 2.67 16.99 1.54
C LYS A 117 2.73 17.70 2.88
N LYS A 118 1.75 17.46 3.76
CA LYS A 118 1.68 18.08 5.10
C LYS A 118 2.84 17.65 6.00
N SER A 119 3.38 16.45 5.81
CA SER A 119 4.47 15.90 6.62
C SER A 119 5.87 16.17 6.03
N GLY A 120 5.97 16.95 4.94
CA GLY A 120 7.24 17.37 4.35
C GLY A 120 8.01 16.28 3.61
N PHE A 121 7.32 15.28 3.07
CA PHE A 121 7.94 14.28 2.19
C PHE A 121 8.28 14.89 0.83
N TYR A 122 9.41 14.47 0.26
CA TYR A 122 9.85 14.86 -1.07
C TYR A 122 9.05 14.15 -2.17
N ASN A 123 8.82 12.85 -2.01
CA ASN A 123 8.12 12.02 -2.97
C ASN A 123 7.32 10.90 -2.29
N ILE A 124 6.46 10.27 -3.10
CA ILE A 124 5.81 9.00 -2.81
C ILE A 124 6.35 7.97 -3.79
N THR A 125 6.72 6.79 -3.30
CA THR A 125 7.13 5.66 -4.14
C THR A 125 6.32 4.41 -3.79
N LEU A 126 6.22 3.50 -4.74
CA LEU A 126 5.67 2.16 -4.55
C LEU A 126 6.29 1.20 -5.55
N ASN A 127 6.16 -0.09 -5.30
CA ASN A 127 6.46 -1.13 -6.26
C ASN A 127 5.16 -1.75 -6.78
N VAL A 128 5.10 -2.01 -8.08
CA VAL A 128 3.98 -2.68 -8.72
C VAL A 128 4.49 -3.81 -9.60
N TRP A 129 3.88 -4.98 -9.49
CA TRP A 129 4.25 -6.15 -10.27
C TRP A 129 3.71 -6.05 -11.70
N THR A 130 4.54 -6.42 -12.68
CA THR A 130 4.13 -6.42 -14.10
C THR A 130 2.99 -7.39 -14.39
N CYS A 131 2.84 -8.45 -13.58
CA CYS A 131 1.71 -9.37 -13.65
C CYS A 131 0.38 -8.79 -13.16
N ASN A 132 0.38 -7.54 -12.67
CA ASN A 132 -0.82 -6.80 -12.28
C ASN A 132 -1.00 -5.53 -13.14
N PRO A 133 -1.36 -5.67 -14.43
CA PRO A 133 -1.45 -4.54 -15.35
C PRO A 133 -2.54 -3.54 -14.97
N SER A 134 -3.59 -3.97 -14.28
CA SER A 134 -4.66 -3.07 -13.82
C SER A 134 -4.16 -2.10 -12.74
N ALA A 135 -3.30 -2.56 -11.85
CA ALA A 135 -2.65 -1.70 -10.86
C ALA A 135 -1.69 -0.70 -11.52
N ILE A 136 -0.91 -1.12 -12.49
CA ILE A 136 -0.01 -0.23 -13.26
C ILE A 136 -0.82 0.92 -13.88
N LYS A 137 -1.90 0.59 -14.63
CA LYS A 137 -2.79 1.59 -15.24
C LYS A 137 -3.42 2.52 -14.20
N PHE A 138 -3.81 1.97 -13.05
CA PHE A 138 -4.36 2.76 -11.95
C PHE A 138 -3.35 3.81 -11.47
N TYR A 139 -2.11 3.43 -11.16
CA TYR A 139 -1.08 4.35 -10.70
C TYR A 139 -0.68 5.36 -11.77
N GLU A 140 -0.57 4.96 -13.03
CA GLU A 140 -0.33 5.88 -14.16
C GLU A 140 -1.44 6.92 -14.28
N SER A 141 -2.71 6.53 -14.09
CA SER A 141 -3.85 7.46 -14.12
C SER A 141 -3.82 8.49 -12.98
N LEU A 142 -3.11 8.20 -11.90
CA LEU A 142 -2.88 9.12 -10.77
C LEU A 142 -1.64 10.00 -10.97
N GLY A 143 -0.93 9.87 -12.09
CA GLY A 143 0.24 10.66 -12.45
C GLY A 143 1.57 10.11 -11.97
N LEU A 144 1.62 8.87 -11.42
CA LEU A 144 2.87 8.23 -11.09
C LEU A 144 3.59 7.80 -12.37
N LYS A 145 4.93 7.85 -12.31
CA LYS A 145 5.82 7.46 -13.42
C LYS A 145 6.83 6.44 -12.92
N PRO A 146 7.29 5.52 -13.77
CA PRO A 146 8.38 4.61 -13.42
C PRO A 146 9.62 5.39 -12.95
N GLN A 147 10.14 5.03 -11.77
CA GLN A 147 11.38 5.59 -11.22
C GLN A 147 12.58 4.70 -11.55
N LYS A 148 12.37 3.38 -11.44
CA LYS A 148 13.38 2.33 -11.73
C LYS A 148 12.68 1.07 -12.20
N ILE A 149 13.44 0.18 -12.83
CA ILE A 149 12.93 -1.11 -13.30
C ILE A 149 13.75 -2.22 -12.65
N CYS A 150 13.08 -3.21 -12.06
CA CYS A 150 13.68 -4.45 -11.60
C CYS A 150 13.62 -5.47 -12.75
N MET A 151 14.76 -6.02 -13.13
CA MET A 151 14.88 -7.03 -14.20
C MET A 151 15.19 -8.37 -13.58
N GLU A 152 14.67 -9.47 -14.15
CA GLU A 152 14.98 -10.83 -13.70
C GLU A 152 15.32 -11.75 -14.88
N THR A 153 16.09 -12.78 -14.61
CA THR A 153 16.26 -13.98 -15.46
C THR A 153 15.97 -15.20 -14.60
N ILE A 154 15.08 -16.06 -15.07
CA ILE A 154 14.82 -17.34 -14.41
C ILE A 154 15.85 -18.36 -14.94
N LEU A 155 16.54 -19.07 -14.01
CA LEU A 155 17.59 -20.02 -14.30
C LEU A 155 17.05 -21.45 -14.52
#